data_62807b0a42882836b606df1a86353042
#
_entry.id   62807b0a42882836b606df1a86353042
#
_cell.length_a   1.000
_cell.length_b   1.000
_cell.length_c   1.000
_cell.angle_alpha   90.00
_cell.angle_beta   90.00
_cell.angle_gamma   90.00
#
_symmetry.space_group_name_H-M   'P 1'
#
loop_
_entity.id
_entity.type
_entity.pdbx_description
1 polymer ?
#
loop_
_entity_poly.entity_id
_entity_poly.type
_entity_poly.pdbx_seq_one_letter_code
_entity_poly.pdbx_strand_id
1 'polypeptide(L)'
;SRNDSELFELRSYVMAKLLWDPSLNFNTLIKDFNDKYYGDGGKYITEYISKIQSQIDNTSFFLFLYGDPSQGFDSFLSPQNLSNYDKLFNKALSKVDYNSNYFKRILRSKISIDYAILELYRKNFSDLYKLTFYENSLKIINPELTERLNNFSDVCSENNITYMNEMGFTVTDYVSNYQNALTIAIKNNIASGKKVTLETLPKKYANEDPQVLTDGALGGNSFYSNWLGFEGNNMEAYVDLNEITEINSLSINFLQVTNHIVFFPKNVEFLQSDDKSNWTTLGTVENNLKLNPRSKVNDIQTFSIDVENIKTRYVKVVAKNLSKAPIWHHGADLPSWIFADELIIE
;
A
#
# COMPACT_ATOMS: atom_id res chain seq x y z
N SER A 1 -2.41 -13.77 21.39
CA SER A 1 -2.48 -13.61 19.92
C SER A 1 -3.92 -13.29 19.54
N ARG A 2 -4.13 -12.29 18.73
CA ARG A 2 -5.45 -11.96 18.20
C ARG A 2 -5.81 -12.94 17.11
N ASN A 3 -7.09 -13.33 17.07
CA ASN A 3 -7.59 -14.43 16.24
C ASN A 3 -8.03 -13.95 14.85
N ASP A 4 -7.34 -12.93 14.29
CA ASP A 4 -7.80 -12.20 13.09
C ASP A 4 -6.99 -12.56 11.84
N SER A 5 -6.12 -13.56 11.93
CA SER A 5 -5.29 -13.97 10.80
C SER A 5 -6.03 -14.87 9.82
N GLU A 6 -5.57 -14.89 8.57
CA GLU A 6 -6.15 -15.70 7.51
C GLU A 6 -6.35 -17.18 7.91
N LEU A 7 -7.52 -17.72 7.59
CA LEU A 7 -7.91 -19.12 7.85
C LEU A 7 -7.62 -19.58 9.31
N PHE A 8 -7.75 -18.67 10.27
CA PHE A 8 -7.42 -18.92 11.67
C PHE A 8 -8.16 -20.15 12.22
N GLU A 9 -9.46 -20.29 11.93
CA GLU A 9 -10.29 -21.39 12.43
C GLU A 9 -9.81 -22.73 11.88
N LEU A 10 -9.48 -22.79 10.57
CA LEU A 10 -8.92 -23.99 9.94
C LEU A 10 -7.59 -24.39 10.60
N ARG A 11 -6.68 -23.41 10.74
CA ARG A 11 -5.37 -23.67 11.37
C ARG A 11 -5.52 -24.17 12.80
N SER A 12 -6.39 -23.54 13.58
CA SER A 12 -6.66 -23.94 14.97
C SER A 12 -7.24 -25.34 15.05
N TYR A 13 -8.20 -25.67 14.16
CA TYR A 13 -8.78 -27.01 14.10
C TYR A 13 -7.73 -28.07 13.75
N VAL A 14 -6.96 -27.86 12.69
CA VAL A 14 -5.95 -28.82 12.24
C VAL A 14 -4.87 -29.02 13.31
N MET A 15 -4.37 -27.93 13.90
CA MET A 15 -3.38 -28.00 14.98
C MET A 15 -3.91 -28.77 16.19
N ALA A 16 -5.14 -28.49 16.65
CA ALA A 16 -5.72 -29.18 17.77
C ALA A 16 -5.86 -30.71 17.52
N LYS A 17 -6.28 -31.07 16.30
CA LYS A 17 -6.40 -32.49 15.91
C LYS A 17 -5.05 -33.21 15.87
N LEU A 18 -4.04 -32.59 15.27
CA LEU A 18 -2.71 -33.18 15.13
C LEU A 18 -1.94 -33.22 16.47
N LEU A 19 -2.18 -32.27 17.37
CA LEU A 19 -1.62 -32.31 18.73
C LEU A 19 -2.22 -33.45 19.54
N TRP A 20 -3.48 -33.81 19.28
CA TRP A 20 -4.13 -34.95 19.93
C TRP A 20 -3.72 -36.28 19.32
N ASP A 21 -3.70 -36.35 17.98
CA ASP A 21 -3.32 -37.55 17.23
C ASP A 21 -2.49 -37.16 16.00
N PRO A 22 -1.14 -37.25 16.10
CA PRO A 22 -0.23 -36.90 15.00
C PRO A 22 -0.32 -37.84 13.79
N SER A 23 -1.00 -38.97 13.89
CA SER A 23 -1.15 -39.92 12.78
C SER A 23 -2.26 -39.56 11.80
N LEU A 24 -3.07 -38.52 12.11
CA LEU A 24 -4.17 -38.09 11.25
C LEU A 24 -3.66 -37.50 9.94
N ASN A 25 -4.39 -37.78 8.87
CA ASN A 25 -4.04 -37.23 7.55
C ASN A 25 -4.42 -35.76 7.44
N PHE A 26 -3.42 -34.94 7.23
CA PHE A 26 -3.54 -33.49 7.14
C PHE A 26 -4.55 -33.03 6.06
N ASN A 27 -4.50 -33.59 4.86
CA ASN A 27 -5.38 -33.22 3.76
C ASN A 27 -6.85 -33.59 4.05
N THR A 28 -7.07 -34.72 4.72
CA THR A 28 -8.39 -35.14 5.16
C THR A 28 -8.96 -34.16 6.19
N LEU A 29 -8.15 -33.70 7.14
CA LEU A 29 -8.57 -32.70 8.14
C LEU A 29 -8.97 -31.37 7.49
N ILE A 30 -8.19 -30.88 6.50
CA ILE A 30 -8.53 -29.65 5.76
C ILE A 30 -9.86 -29.83 5.05
N LYS A 31 -10.03 -30.93 4.31
CA LYS A 31 -11.26 -31.19 3.55
C LYS A 31 -12.47 -31.28 4.47
N ASP A 32 -12.38 -32.06 5.54
CA ASP A 32 -13.46 -32.24 6.51
C ASP A 32 -13.87 -30.91 7.18
N PHE A 33 -12.89 -30.08 7.53
CA PHE A 33 -13.18 -28.76 8.06
C PHE A 33 -13.89 -27.89 7.03
N ASN A 34 -13.33 -27.78 5.84
CA ASN A 34 -13.87 -26.87 4.81
C ASN A 34 -15.28 -27.26 4.38
N ASP A 35 -15.56 -28.56 4.22
CA ASP A 35 -16.89 -29.06 3.87
C ASP A 35 -17.93 -28.69 4.94
N LYS A 36 -17.56 -28.76 6.23
CA LYS A 36 -18.48 -28.46 7.34
C LYS A 36 -18.56 -26.96 7.65
N TYR A 37 -17.46 -26.24 7.51
CA TYR A 37 -17.38 -24.84 7.92
C TYR A 37 -17.90 -23.88 6.85
N TYR A 38 -17.69 -24.23 5.56
CA TYR A 38 -18.08 -23.40 4.41
C TYR A 38 -19.22 -24.01 3.56
N GLY A 39 -19.72 -25.20 3.93
CA GLY A 39 -20.78 -25.90 3.19
C GLY A 39 -20.37 -26.19 1.74
N ASP A 40 -21.28 -26.01 0.79
CA ASP A 40 -21.03 -26.26 -0.65
C ASP A 40 -19.94 -25.37 -1.26
N GLY A 41 -19.57 -24.27 -0.60
CA GLY A 41 -18.42 -23.42 -0.93
C GLY A 41 -17.08 -24.03 -0.58
N GLY A 42 -17.03 -25.00 0.37
CA GLY A 42 -15.81 -25.53 0.97
C GLY A 42 -14.79 -26.09 -0.02
N LYS A 43 -15.26 -26.75 -1.08
CA LYS A 43 -14.39 -27.29 -2.14
C LYS A 43 -13.54 -26.22 -2.84
N TYR A 44 -14.07 -25.01 -3.03
CA TYR A 44 -13.36 -23.89 -3.67
C TYR A 44 -12.34 -23.27 -2.71
N ILE A 45 -12.63 -23.25 -1.40
CA ILE A 45 -11.66 -22.82 -0.39
C ILE A 45 -10.51 -23.84 -0.31
N THR A 46 -10.81 -25.15 -0.40
CA THR A 46 -9.78 -26.20 -0.47
C THR A 46 -8.90 -26.04 -1.73
N GLU A 47 -9.52 -25.73 -2.88
CA GLU A 47 -8.78 -25.46 -4.13
C GLU A 47 -7.90 -24.21 -3.99
N TYR A 48 -8.39 -23.14 -3.37
CA TYR A 48 -7.62 -21.93 -3.08
C TYR A 48 -6.37 -22.26 -2.24
N ILE A 49 -6.55 -22.98 -1.12
CA ILE A 49 -5.43 -23.36 -0.23
C ILE A 49 -4.38 -24.17 -1.01
N SER A 50 -4.81 -25.15 -1.80
CA SER A 50 -3.91 -25.96 -2.61
C SER A 50 -3.14 -25.13 -3.64
N LYS A 51 -3.80 -24.19 -4.31
CA LYS A 51 -3.17 -23.35 -5.32
C LYS A 51 -2.16 -22.37 -4.72
N ILE A 52 -2.53 -21.64 -3.66
CA ILE A 52 -1.59 -20.70 -3.03
C ILE A 52 -0.38 -21.43 -2.45
N GLN A 53 -0.57 -22.59 -1.83
CA GLN A 53 0.52 -23.41 -1.32
C GLN A 53 1.47 -23.85 -2.45
N SER A 54 0.92 -24.34 -3.56
CA SER A 54 1.72 -24.73 -4.71
C SER A 54 2.52 -23.57 -5.29
N GLN A 55 1.98 -22.34 -5.29
CA GLN A 55 2.72 -21.16 -5.74
C GLN A 55 3.83 -20.77 -4.77
N ILE A 56 3.59 -20.90 -3.46
CA ILE A 56 4.62 -20.63 -2.43
C ILE A 56 5.75 -21.65 -2.54
N ASP A 57 5.43 -22.94 -2.69
CA ASP A 57 6.43 -24.01 -2.81
C ASP A 57 7.35 -23.87 -4.03
N ASN A 58 6.86 -23.19 -5.07
CA ASN A 58 7.62 -22.90 -6.29
C ASN A 58 8.42 -21.59 -6.20
N THR A 59 8.40 -20.89 -5.08
CA THR A 59 9.14 -19.64 -4.88
C THR A 59 10.32 -19.86 -3.92
N SER A 60 11.47 -19.25 -4.25
CA SER A 60 12.60 -19.14 -3.31
C SER A 60 12.54 -17.86 -2.48
N PHE A 61 11.38 -17.24 -2.41
CA PHE A 61 11.21 -15.92 -1.84
C PHE A 61 11.09 -15.95 -0.31
N PHE A 62 11.85 -15.09 0.37
CA PHE A 62 11.73 -14.89 1.80
C PHE A 62 10.67 -13.82 2.11
N LEU A 63 9.60 -14.24 2.81
CA LEU A 63 8.59 -13.30 3.28
C LEU A 63 9.07 -12.61 4.56
N PHE A 64 9.21 -11.30 4.50
CA PHE A 64 9.54 -10.51 5.67
C PHE A 64 8.29 -10.35 6.55
N LEU A 65 8.42 -10.69 7.84
CA LEU A 65 7.30 -10.77 8.78
C LEU A 65 6.47 -9.48 8.89
N TYR A 66 7.12 -8.33 8.75
CA TYR A 66 6.47 -7.02 8.88
C TYR A 66 6.18 -6.36 7.52
N GLY A 67 6.35 -7.08 6.45
CA GLY A 67 6.02 -6.58 5.11
C GLY A 67 4.53 -6.60 4.82
N ASP A 68 4.17 -6.06 3.67
CA ASP A 68 2.81 -6.08 3.13
C ASP A 68 2.68 -7.07 1.94
N PRO A 69 1.48 -7.23 1.37
CA PRO A 69 1.25 -8.15 0.25
C PRO A 69 2.13 -7.89 -0.99
N SER A 70 2.67 -6.68 -1.14
CA SER A 70 3.50 -6.33 -2.31
C SER A 70 4.74 -7.20 -2.46
N GLN A 71 5.23 -7.79 -1.35
CA GLN A 71 6.32 -8.74 -1.37
C GLN A 71 6.05 -9.98 -2.24
N GLY A 72 4.79 -10.36 -2.40
CA GLY A 72 4.37 -11.53 -3.17
C GLY A 72 3.93 -11.22 -4.61
N PHE A 73 3.92 -9.95 -5.05
CA PHE A 73 3.32 -9.57 -6.33
C PHE A 73 4.07 -10.06 -7.57
N ASP A 74 5.35 -10.36 -7.43
CA ASP A 74 6.14 -10.98 -8.50
C ASP A 74 6.13 -12.53 -8.41
N SER A 75 5.31 -13.11 -7.51
CA SER A 75 5.30 -14.54 -7.24
C SER A 75 3.88 -15.05 -6.95
N PHE A 76 3.64 -15.59 -5.75
CA PHE A 76 2.39 -16.24 -5.36
C PHE A 76 1.18 -15.28 -5.23
N LEU A 77 1.38 -13.97 -5.12
CA LEU A 77 0.35 -12.92 -5.16
C LEU A 77 0.39 -12.11 -6.46
N SER A 78 0.92 -12.66 -7.55
CA SER A 78 0.91 -11.98 -8.85
C SER A 78 -0.52 -11.57 -9.24
N PRO A 79 -0.70 -10.53 -10.08
CA PRO A 79 -2.02 -10.08 -10.54
C PRO A 79 -2.88 -11.22 -11.05
N GLN A 80 -2.28 -12.15 -11.80
CA GLN A 80 -2.97 -13.32 -12.34
C GLN A 80 -3.38 -14.31 -11.25
N ASN A 81 -2.51 -14.56 -10.28
CA ASN A 81 -2.82 -15.44 -9.16
C ASN A 81 -3.93 -14.86 -8.28
N LEU A 82 -3.84 -13.57 -7.94
CA LEU A 82 -4.89 -12.88 -7.18
C LEU A 82 -6.24 -12.91 -7.89
N SER A 83 -6.28 -12.69 -9.20
CA SER A 83 -7.50 -12.86 -10.00
C SER A 83 -8.07 -14.27 -9.91
N ASN A 84 -7.20 -15.30 -9.95
CA ASN A 84 -7.65 -16.69 -9.83
C ASN A 84 -8.17 -17.01 -8.43
N TYR A 85 -7.52 -16.52 -7.37
CA TYR A 85 -7.97 -16.70 -5.98
C TYR A 85 -9.31 -16.00 -5.75
N ASP A 86 -9.45 -14.76 -6.20
CA ASP A 86 -10.71 -14.01 -6.10
C ASP A 86 -11.87 -14.75 -6.79
N LYS A 87 -11.64 -15.31 -7.99
CA LYS A 87 -12.63 -16.15 -8.69
C LYS A 87 -13.04 -17.39 -7.91
N LEU A 88 -12.11 -18.01 -7.15
CA LEU A 88 -12.44 -19.16 -6.32
C LEU A 88 -13.33 -18.76 -5.15
N PHE A 89 -13.03 -17.65 -4.46
CA PHE A 89 -13.90 -17.12 -3.41
C PHE A 89 -15.28 -16.72 -3.94
N ASN A 90 -15.36 -16.07 -5.10
CA ASN A 90 -16.62 -15.71 -5.72
C ASN A 90 -17.44 -16.95 -6.12
N LYS A 91 -16.79 -18.02 -6.60
CA LYS A 91 -17.44 -19.32 -6.82
C LYS A 91 -17.94 -19.94 -5.52
N ALA A 92 -17.14 -19.87 -4.43
CA ALA A 92 -17.57 -20.38 -3.13
C ALA A 92 -18.82 -19.64 -2.63
N LEU A 93 -18.84 -18.29 -2.71
CA LEU A 93 -19.99 -17.47 -2.34
C LEU A 93 -21.23 -17.81 -3.16
N SER A 94 -21.08 -18.08 -4.47
CA SER A 94 -22.21 -18.43 -5.36
C SER A 94 -22.86 -19.77 -5.08
N LYS A 95 -22.27 -20.61 -4.21
CA LYS A 95 -22.77 -21.96 -3.88
C LYS A 95 -23.52 -22.03 -2.56
N VAL A 96 -23.56 -20.94 -1.82
CA VAL A 96 -24.20 -20.88 -0.50
C VAL A 96 -25.24 -19.76 -0.47
N ASP A 97 -26.25 -19.90 0.40
CA ASP A 97 -27.27 -18.87 0.61
C ASP A 97 -26.63 -17.59 1.17
N TYR A 98 -26.98 -16.43 0.60
CA TYR A 98 -26.47 -15.11 0.97
C TYR A 98 -26.63 -14.79 2.47
N ASN A 99 -27.74 -15.23 3.10
CA ASN A 99 -28.00 -14.99 4.52
C ASN A 99 -27.41 -16.07 5.43
N SER A 100 -26.76 -17.09 4.87
CA SER A 100 -26.21 -18.21 5.66
C SER A 100 -24.95 -17.85 6.42
N ASN A 101 -24.68 -18.59 7.50
CA ASN A 101 -23.39 -18.50 8.17
C ASN A 101 -22.22 -18.95 7.28
N TYR A 102 -22.47 -19.79 6.29
CA TYR A 102 -21.47 -20.19 5.30
C TYR A 102 -20.99 -19.01 4.47
N PHE A 103 -21.95 -18.19 3.98
CA PHE A 103 -21.64 -16.98 3.21
C PHE A 103 -20.78 -16.01 4.04
N LYS A 104 -21.17 -15.71 5.26
CA LYS A 104 -20.41 -14.83 6.17
C LYS A 104 -18.99 -15.33 6.44
N ARG A 105 -18.82 -16.63 6.65
CA ARG A 105 -17.52 -17.28 6.88
C ARG A 105 -16.61 -17.19 5.65
N ILE A 106 -17.18 -17.37 4.44
CA ILE A 106 -16.43 -17.24 3.19
C ILE A 106 -15.97 -15.79 2.99
N LEU A 107 -16.85 -14.79 3.21
CA LEU A 107 -16.49 -13.36 3.15
C LEU A 107 -15.36 -13.05 4.14
N ARG A 108 -15.46 -13.52 5.37
CA ARG A 108 -14.39 -13.33 6.36
C ARG A 108 -13.06 -13.91 5.90
N SER A 109 -13.06 -15.11 5.32
CA SER A 109 -11.84 -15.74 4.81
C SER A 109 -11.27 -15.05 3.57
N LYS A 110 -12.11 -14.30 2.83
CA LYS A 110 -11.71 -13.53 1.64
C LYS A 110 -10.95 -12.24 1.96
N ILE A 111 -11.03 -11.72 3.19
CA ILE A 111 -10.45 -10.43 3.60
C ILE A 111 -8.96 -10.32 3.22
N SER A 112 -8.16 -11.38 3.38
CA SER A 112 -6.74 -11.37 3.04
C SER A 112 -6.50 -11.16 1.54
N ILE A 113 -7.35 -11.75 0.70
CA ILE A 113 -7.28 -11.59 -0.75
C ILE A 113 -7.76 -10.19 -1.15
N ASP A 114 -8.82 -9.68 -0.52
CA ASP A 114 -9.29 -8.31 -0.77
C ASP A 114 -8.23 -7.28 -0.38
N TYR A 115 -7.56 -7.47 0.75
CA TYR A 115 -6.43 -6.63 1.15
C TYR A 115 -5.28 -6.68 0.12
N ALA A 116 -4.87 -7.88 -0.30
CA ALA A 116 -3.81 -8.01 -1.31
C ALA A 116 -4.18 -7.35 -2.64
N ILE A 117 -5.44 -7.47 -3.07
CA ILE A 117 -5.92 -6.82 -4.30
C ILE A 117 -5.98 -5.30 -4.13
N LEU A 118 -6.41 -4.79 -2.98
CA LEU A 118 -6.39 -3.34 -2.69
C LEU A 118 -4.96 -2.78 -2.78
N GLU A 119 -3.98 -3.47 -2.22
CA GLU A 119 -2.57 -3.06 -2.34
C GLU A 119 -2.04 -3.19 -3.78
N LEU A 120 -2.54 -4.16 -4.55
CA LEU A 120 -2.18 -4.28 -5.97
C LEU A 120 -2.71 -3.10 -6.81
N TYR A 121 -3.94 -2.62 -6.53
CA TYR A 121 -4.46 -1.40 -7.14
C TYR A 121 -3.56 -0.19 -6.89
N ARG A 122 -2.97 -0.06 -5.69
CA ARG A 122 -2.06 1.05 -5.37
C ARG A 122 -0.84 1.10 -6.27
N LYS A 123 -0.31 -0.05 -6.66
CA LYS A 123 0.86 -0.12 -7.55
C LYS A 123 0.59 0.30 -8.98
N ASN A 124 -0.68 0.31 -9.40
CA ASN A 124 -1.15 0.77 -10.73
C ASN A 124 -0.33 0.22 -11.93
N PHE A 125 0.38 -0.89 -11.76
CA PHE A 125 1.24 -1.47 -12.80
C PHE A 125 0.58 -2.59 -13.61
N SER A 126 -0.61 -3.02 -13.23
CA SER A 126 -1.35 -4.11 -13.88
C SER A 126 -2.54 -3.57 -14.67
N ASP A 127 -2.72 -4.06 -15.89
CA ASP A 127 -3.92 -3.75 -16.69
C ASP A 127 -5.20 -4.31 -16.06
N LEU A 128 -5.08 -5.31 -15.18
CA LEU A 128 -6.23 -5.91 -14.47
C LEU A 128 -6.72 -5.05 -13.28
N TYR A 129 -5.81 -4.25 -12.69
CA TYR A 129 -6.07 -3.54 -11.43
C TYR A 129 -5.57 -2.10 -11.54
N LYS A 130 -6.37 -1.22 -12.16
CA LYS A 130 -6.07 0.21 -12.27
C LYS A 130 -6.87 1.02 -11.26
N LEU A 131 -6.20 1.92 -10.56
CA LEU A 131 -6.82 2.85 -9.61
C LEU A 131 -7.92 3.70 -10.26
N THR A 132 -7.60 4.19 -11.46
CA THR A 132 -8.46 5.13 -12.20
C THR A 132 -8.56 4.72 -13.66
N PHE A 133 -9.61 5.20 -14.31
CA PHE A 133 -9.75 5.18 -15.76
C PHE A 133 -10.47 6.44 -16.24
N TYR A 134 -10.49 6.63 -17.57
CA TYR A 134 -11.19 7.78 -18.16
C TYR A 134 -12.58 7.36 -18.65
N GLU A 135 -13.59 8.09 -18.20
CA GLU A 135 -14.97 7.97 -18.68
C GLU A 135 -15.42 9.35 -19.16
N ASN A 136 -15.84 9.47 -20.44
CA ASN A 136 -16.23 10.76 -21.05
C ASN A 136 -15.19 11.88 -20.83
N SER A 137 -13.89 11.55 -20.96
CA SER A 137 -12.75 12.43 -20.70
C SER A 137 -12.55 12.87 -19.24
N LEU A 138 -13.33 12.37 -18.32
CA LEU A 138 -13.13 12.56 -16.89
C LEU A 138 -12.36 11.39 -16.29
N LYS A 139 -11.35 11.69 -15.49
CA LYS A 139 -10.61 10.69 -14.73
C LYS A 139 -11.42 10.32 -13.48
N ILE A 140 -11.82 9.07 -13.37
CA ILE A 140 -12.65 8.57 -12.26
C ILE A 140 -11.97 7.42 -11.55
N ILE A 141 -12.33 7.21 -10.28
CA ILE A 141 -11.91 6.05 -9.49
C ILE A 141 -12.59 4.81 -10.07
N ASN A 142 -11.85 3.70 -10.11
CA ASN A 142 -12.40 2.41 -10.49
C ASN A 142 -13.53 1.99 -9.52
N PRO A 143 -14.77 1.80 -10.02
CA PRO A 143 -15.89 1.42 -9.14
C PRO A 143 -15.67 0.09 -8.42
N GLU A 144 -15.04 -0.91 -9.06
CA GLU A 144 -14.73 -2.20 -8.43
C GLU A 144 -13.81 -2.03 -7.23
N LEU A 145 -12.85 -1.09 -7.32
CA LEU A 145 -11.97 -0.75 -6.20
C LEU A 145 -12.76 -0.15 -5.03
N THR A 146 -13.66 0.80 -5.32
CA THR A 146 -14.49 1.45 -4.29
C THR A 146 -15.39 0.43 -3.60
N GLU A 147 -16.03 -0.44 -4.38
CA GLU A 147 -16.86 -1.52 -3.84
C GLU A 147 -16.04 -2.47 -2.97
N ARG A 148 -14.86 -2.88 -3.44
CA ARG A 148 -13.97 -3.79 -2.68
C ARG A 148 -13.49 -3.16 -1.36
N LEU A 149 -13.12 -1.87 -1.37
CA LEU A 149 -12.69 -1.16 -0.17
C LEU A 149 -13.82 -1.08 0.87
N ASN A 150 -15.05 -0.77 0.43
CA ASN A 150 -16.21 -0.74 1.29
C ASN A 150 -16.53 -2.13 1.86
N ASN A 151 -16.58 -3.15 1.02
CA ASN A 151 -16.82 -4.53 1.44
C ASN A 151 -15.73 -5.02 2.43
N PHE A 152 -14.47 -4.69 2.18
CA PHE A 152 -13.38 -5.00 3.11
C PHE A 152 -13.62 -4.36 4.49
N SER A 153 -13.96 -3.08 4.52
CA SER A 153 -14.26 -2.34 5.75
C SER A 153 -15.44 -2.95 6.51
N ASP A 154 -16.54 -3.22 5.81
CA ASP A 154 -17.77 -3.74 6.39
C ASP A 154 -17.57 -5.15 6.97
N VAL A 155 -16.93 -6.04 6.22
CA VAL A 155 -16.64 -7.41 6.69
C VAL A 155 -15.68 -7.39 7.88
N CYS A 156 -14.69 -6.51 7.90
CA CYS A 156 -13.82 -6.33 9.07
C CYS A 156 -14.63 -5.88 10.29
N SER A 157 -15.49 -4.88 10.13
CA SER A 157 -16.36 -4.36 11.20
C SER A 157 -17.31 -5.43 11.76
N GLU A 158 -18.01 -6.14 10.88
CA GLU A 158 -18.95 -7.22 11.26
C GLU A 158 -18.27 -8.36 12.03
N ASN A 159 -16.99 -8.60 11.77
CA ASN A 159 -16.21 -9.66 12.41
C ASN A 159 -15.32 -9.14 13.57
N ASN A 160 -15.46 -7.88 14.00
CA ASN A 160 -14.65 -7.25 15.04
C ASN A 160 -13.14 -7.29 14.75
N ILE A 161 -12.75 -7.28 13.48
CA ILE A 161 -11.35 -7.18 13.04
C ILE A 161 -10.97 -5.69 13.06
N THR A 162 -10.24 -5.29 14.09
CA THR A 162 -9.93 -3.88 14.36
C THR A 162 -8.58 -3.46 13.83
N TYR A 163 -7.63 -4.39 13.73
CA TYR A 163 -6.22 -4.08 13.44
C TYR A 163 -5.72 -4.76 12.17
N MET A 164 -4.97 -4.01 11.38
CA MET A 164 -4.23 -4.51 10.22
C MET A 164 -2.98 -5.28 10.65
N ASN A 165 -2.38 -4.87 11.77
CA ASN A 165 -1.18 -5.50 12.31
C ASN A 165 -1.14 -5.40 13.85
N GLU A 166 -0.17 -6.09 14.46
CA GLU A 166 0.02 -6.11 15.91
C GLU A 166 0.63 -4.80 16.46
N MET A 167 1.13 -3.93 15.60
CA MET A 167 1.75 -2.66 15.97
C MET A 167 0.74 -1.55 16.29
N GLY A 168 -0.55 -1.81 16.08
CA GLY A 168 -1.63 -0.89 16.43
C GLY A 168 -2.21 -0.11 15.26
N PHE A 169 -1.79 -0.36 14.02
CA PHE A 169 -2.41 0.18 12.82
C PHE A 169 -3.79 -0.43 12.64
N THR A 170 -4.83 0.42 12.60
CA THR A 170 -6.21 -0.05 12.57
C THR A 170 -6.76 -0.18 11.15
N VAL A 171 -7.84 -0.95 11.00
CA VAL A 171 -8.60 -1.02 9.74
C VAL A 171 -9.17 0.36 9.38
N THR A 172 -9.61 1.14 10.37
CA THR A 172 -10.12 2.51 10.15
C THR A 172 -9.01 3.43 9.59
N ASP A 173 -7.80 3.37 10.16
CA ASP A 173 -6.66 4.14 9.65
C ASP A 173 -6.30 3.71 8.22
N TYR A 174 -6.30 2.41 7.95
CA TYR A 174 -6.05 1.88 6.61
C TYR A 174 -7.05 2.40 5.58
N VAL A 175 -8.35 2.29 5.87
CA VAL A 175 -9.43 2.76 4.98
C VAL A 175 -9.35 4.27 4.76
N SER A 176 -9.12 5.04 5.82
CA SER A 176 -8.97 6.50 5.74
C SER A 176 -7.77 6.90 4.87
N ASN A 177 -6.61 6.27 5.10
CA ASN A 177 -5.41 6.53 4.29
C ASN A 177 -5.62 6.11 2.82
N TYR A 178 -6.36 5.01 2.59
CA TYR A 178 -6.68 4.59 1.23
C TYR A 178 -7.61 5.59 0.53
N GLN A 179 -8.65 6.08 1.21
CA GLN A 179 -9.55 7.11 0.68
C GLN A 179 -8.80 8.40 0.35
N ASN A 180 -7.88 8.84 1.22
CA ASN A 180 -7.02 9.99 0.95
C ASN A 180 -6.16 9.77 -0.31
N ALA A 181 -5.58 8.57 -0.47
CA ALA A 181 -4.83 8.22 -1.69
C ALA A 181 -5.72 8.31 -2.95
N LEU A 182 -6.98 7.90 -2.87
CA LEU A 182 -7.91 8.00 -4.01
C LEU A 182 -8.19 9.45 -4.41
N THR A 183 -8.24 10.39 -3.47
CA THR A 183 -8.40 11.83 -3.78
C THR A 183 -7.19 12.38 -4.55
N ILE A 184 -6.01 11.82 -4.33
CA ILE A 184 -4.79 12.16 -5.06
C ILE A 184 -4.82 11.51 -6.45
N ALA A 185 -5.22 10.25 -6.54
CA ALA A 185 -5.22 9.48 -7.78
C ALA A 185 -6.08 10.09 -8.90
N ILE A 186 -7.17 10.81 -8.56
CA ILE A 186 -8.04 11.46 -9.55
C ILE A 186 -7.51 12.79 -10.06
N LYS A 187 -6.47 13.36 -9.44
CA LYS A 187 -5.88 14.61 -9.88
C LYS A 187 -5.29 14.50 -11.28
N ASN A 188 -5.33 15.60 -12.01
CA ASN A 188 -4.76 15.67 -13.36
C ASN A 188 -3.27 15.97 -13.29
N ASN A 189 -2.47 14.95 -13.01
CA ASN A 189 -1.02 15.08 -12.82
C ASN A 189 -0.28 15.24 -14.15
N ILE A 190 0.17 16.46 -14.49
CA ILE A 190 0.98 16.74 -15.69
C ILE A 190 2.42 16.20 -15.58
N ALA A 191 2.88 15.84 -14.38
CA ALA A 191 4.17 15.17 -14.17
C ALA A 191 4.10 13.65 -14.45
N SER A 192 2.90 13.06 -14.61
CA SER A 192 2.73 11.63 -14.81
C SER A 192 3.55 11.09 -15.98
N GLY A 193 4.41 10.09 -15.71
CA GLY A 193 5.31 9.49 -16.70
C GLY A 193 6.46 10.38 -17.18
N LYS A 194 6.62 11.60 -16.64
CA LYS A 194 7.72 12.50 -17.00
C LYS A 194 9.03 12.05 -16.36
N LYS A 195 10.13 12.40 -17.01
CA LYS A 195 11.47 12.02 -16.54
C LYS A 195 11.84 12.74 -15.26
N VAL A 196 12.18 11.96 -14.25
CA VAL A 196 12.72 12.43 -12.97
C VAL A 196 14.24 12.30 -12.94
N THR A 197 14.90 13.28 -12.35
CA THR A 197 16.33 13.24 -12.04
C THR A 197 16.49 13.45 -10.53
N LEU A 198 17.20 12.53 -9.88
CA LEU A 198 17.59 12.66 -8.48
C LEU A 198 18.95 13.36 -8.36
N GLU A 199 19.04 14.41 -7.56
CA GLU A 199 20.29 15.07 -7.21
C GLU A 199 20.93 14.46 -5.95
N THR A 200 20.10 13.80 -5.14
CA THR A 200 20.55 12.96 -4.01
C THR A 200 20.11 11.52 -4.26
N LEU A 201 20.96 10.58 -3.91
CA LEU A 201 20.70 9.16 -4.17
C LEU A 201 19.86 8.55 -3.06
N PRO A 202 18.80 7.78 -3.42
CA PRO A 202 18.09 6.97 -2.46
C PRO A 202 18.97 5.81 -1.95
N LYS A 203 18.58 5.24 -0.84
CA LYS A 203 19.19 4.01 -0.32
C LYS A 203 18.36 2.80 -0.73
N LYS A 204 19.06 1.71 -1.01
CA LYS A 204 18.47 0.43 -1.38
C LYS A 204 17.70 -0.19 -0.23
N TYR A 205 16.43 0.20 -0.08
CA TYR A 205 15.55 -0.39 0.92
C TYR A 205 14.19 -0.81 0.31
N ALA A 206 13.56 0.06 -0.45
CA ALA A 206 12.31 -0.20 -1.14
C ALA A 206 12.47 -0.14 -2.67
N ASN A 207 12.80 1.01 -3.20
CA ASN A 207 12.98 1.26 -4.62
C ASN A 207 14.13 2.24 -4.86
N GLU A 208 14.81 2.11 -5.99
CA GLU A 208 15.87 3.03 -6.41
C GLU A 208 15.51 3.75 -7.72
N ASP A 209 14.38 3.40 -8.35
CA ASP A 209 13.94 4.01 -9.61
C ASP A 209 13.34 5.40 -9.35
N PRO A 210 13.94 6.47 -9.92
CA PRO A 210 13.40 7.82 -9.81
C PRO A 210 11.96 7.96 -10.27
N GLN A 211 11.51 7.12 -11.20
CA GLN A 211 10.17 7.16 -11.78
C GLN A 211 9.05 6.86 -10.78
N VAL A 212 9.37 6.30 -9.61
CA VAL A 212 8.41 6.18 -8.49
C VAL A 212 7.74 7.51 -8.16
N LEU A 213 8.41 8.65 -8.41
CA LEU A 213 7.82 9.97 -8.17
C LEU A 213 6.80 10.42 -9.23
N THR A 214 6.65 9.68 -10.35
CA THR A 214 5.76 10.07 -11.46
C THR A 214 5.08 8.89 -12.15
N ASP A 215 5.15 7.67 -11.60
CA ASP A 215 4.61 6.45 -12.23
C ASP A 215 3.10 6.26 -12.02
N GLY A 216 2.49 7.10 -11.18
CA GLY A 216 1.06 7.05 -10.84
C GLY A 216 0.71 5.96 -9.82
N ALA A 217 1.69 5.20 -9.35
CA ALA A 217 1.50 4.27 -8.25
C ALA A 217 1.54 5.04 -6.92
N LEU A 218 0.79 4.59 -5.93
CA LEU A 218 0.73 5.25 -4.63
C LEU A 218 1.38 4.38 -3.56
N GLY A 219 2.25 4.97 -2.76
CA GLY A 219 2.87 4.32 -1.63
C GLY A 219 1.83 3.88 -0.60
N GLY A 220 2.00 2.66 -0.09
CA GLY A 220 1.17 2.09 0.96
C GLY A 220 1.65 2.48 2.36
N ASN A 221 1.00 1.92 3.38
CA ASN A 221 1.37 2.13 4.78
C ASN A 221 2.65 1.40 5.21
N SER A 222 3.29 0.69 4.29
CA SER A 222 4.57 0.01 4.48
C SER A 222 5.64 0.68 3.63
N PHE A 223 6.82 0.90 4.18
CA PHE A 223 7.97 1.45 3.44
C PHE A 223 8.56 0.47 2.41
N TYR A 224 8.04 -0.74 2.32
CA TYR A 224 8.39 -1.72 1.27
C TYR A 224 7.62 -1.51 -0.04
N SER A 225 6.58 -0.69 -0.03
CA SER A 225 5.67 -0.54 -1.15
C SER A 225 5.73 0.85 -1.75
N ASN A 226 6.32 0.96 -2.92
CA ASN A 226 6.28 2.13 -3.82
C ASN A 226 6.75 3.46 -3.19
N TRP A 227 7.86 3.41 -2.47
CA TRP A 227 8.49 4.58 -1.87
C TRP A 227 9.95 4.69 -2.27
N LEU A 228 10.44 5.91 -2.48
CA LEU A 228 11.86 6.22 -2.52
C LEU A 228 12.35 6.60 -1.12
N GLY A 229 13.36 5.90 -0.62
CA GLY A 229 13.91 6.08 0.73
C GLY A 229 15.27 6.80 0.73
N PHE A 230 15.43 7.83 1.56
CA PHE A 230 16.64 8.62 1.73
C PHE A 230 17.12 8.58 3.18
N GLU A 231 18.30 8.00 3.42
CA GLU A 231 18.85 7.80 4.76
C GLU A 231 19.87 8.88 5.12
N GLY A 232 19.56 9.69 6.12
CA GLY A 232 20.45 10.73 6.66
C GLY A 232 20.64 11.96 5.77
N ASN A 233 20.30 11.88 4.49
CA ASN A 233 20.38 12.96 3.50
C ASN A 233 18.99 13.52 3.16
N ASN A 234 18.95 14.70 2.58
CA ASN A 234 17.72 15.26 2.01
C ASN A 234 17.31 14.45 0.79
N MET A 235 16.02 14.53 0.43
CA MET A 235 15.55 14.20 -0.90
C MET A 235 15.65 15.46 -1.77
N GLU A 236 16.33 15.36 -2.90
CA GLU A 236 16.41 16.43 -3.90
C GLU A 236 16.20 15.82 -5.28
N ALA A 237 15.10 16.21 -5.92
CA ALA A 237 14.70 15.68 -7.22
C ALA A 237 14.07 16.76 -8.08
N TYR A 238 14.24 16.67 -9.39
CA TYR A 238 13.49 17.51 -10.33
C TYR A 238 12.86 16.69 -11.47
N VAL A 239 11.74 17.19 -11.96
CA VAL A 239 11.01 16.65 -13.11
C VAL A 239 11.18 17.57 -14.31
N ASP A 240 11.35 16.99 -15.53
CA ASP A 240 11.31 17.70 -16.81
C ASP A 240 9.91 17.54 -17.39
N LEU A 241 9.13 18.61 -17.46
CA LEU A 241 7.79 18.62 -18.06
C LEU A 241 7.84 18.54 -19.60
N ASN A 242 9.05 18.51 -20.19
CA ASN A 242 9.39 18.50 -21.62
C ASN A 242 9.24 19.85 -22.33
N GLU A 243 8.31 20.68 -21.91
CA GLU A 243 8.04 22.01 -22.44
C GLU A 243 7.65 22.98 -21.30
N ILE A 244 7.67 24.28 -21.59
CA ILE A 244 7.18 25.27 -20.64
C ILE A 244 5.67 25.09 -20.49
N THR A 245 5.24 24.73 -19.29
CA THR A 245 3.86 24.39 -18.95
C THR A 245 3.37 25.30 -17.83
N GLU A 246 2.11 25.72 -17.90
CA GLU A 246 1.45 26.45 -16.82
C GLU A 246 1.09 25.47 -15.69
N ILE A 247 1.43 25.85 -14.46
CA ILE A 247 1.20 25.04 -13.26
C ILE A 247 0.43 25.86 -12.22
N ASN A 248 -0.47 25.20 -11.47
CA ASN A 248 -1.35 25.84 -10.51
C ASN A 248 -1.18 25.27 -9.09
N SER A 249 -0.74 24.01 -8.97
CA SER A 249 -0.47 23.42 -7.68
C SER A 249 0.65 22.38 -7.76
N LEU A 250 1.34 22.19 -6.63
CA LEU A 250 2.37 21.17 -6.46
C LEU A 250 2.14 20.43 -5.16
N SER A 251 2.24 19.11 -5.19
CA SER A 251 2.15 18.32 -3.96
C SER A 251 2.97 17.04 -4.06
N ILE A 252 3.42 16.53 -2.91
CA ILE A 252 4.17 15.29 -2.79
C ILE A 252 3.83 14.61 -1.47
N ASN A 253 3.81 13.28 -1.45
CA ASN A 253 3.50 12.51 -0.25
C ASN A 253 4.76 12.01 0.44
N PHE A 254 4.67 11.93 1.77
CA PHE A 254 5.70 11.32 2.61
C PHE A 254 5.09 10.33 3.59
N LEU A 255 5.84 9.26 3.86
CA LEU A 255 5.51 8.24 4.86
C LEU A 255 6.23 8.53 6.18
N GLN A 256 5.54 8.35 7.31
CA GLN A 256 6.11 8.31 8.63
C GLN A 256 5.89 6.95 9.28
N VAL A 257 6.97 6.33 9.75
CA VAL A 257 6.97 5.10 10.55
C VAL A 257 7.91 5.32 11.72
N THR A 258 7.43 6.03 12.72
CA THR A 258 8.24 6.50 13.86
C THR A 258 9.08 5.38 14.47
N ASN A 259 8.50 4.20 14.66
CA ASN A 259 9.21 3.06 15.25
C ASN A 259 10.39 2.52 14.39
N HIS A 260 10.48 2.89 13.12
CA HIS A 260 11.53 2.48 12.17
C HIS A 260 12.43 3.63 11.73
N ILE A 261 12.47 4.72 12.51
CA ILE A 261 13.31 5.90 12.23
C ILE A 261 12.91 6.61 10.92
N VAL A 262 11.69 6.41 10.46
CA VAL A 262 11.14 7.11 9.29
C VAL A 262 10.30 8.29 9.78
N PHE A 263 10.66 9.48 9.36
CA PHE A 263 9.99 10.71 9.78
C PHE A 263 9.56 11.55 8.58
N PHE A 264 8.51 12.34 8.75
CA PHE A 264 8.21 13.39 7.79
C PHE A 264 9.39 14.38 7.70
N PRO A 265 9.62 15.00 6.53
CA PRO A 265 10.64 16.04 6.38
C PRO A 265 10.34 17.22 7.33
N LYS A 266 11.40 17.99 7.68
CA LYS A 266 11.25 19.25 8.44
C LYS A 266 10.42 20.26 7.67
N ASN A 267 10.73 20.38 6.38
CA ASN A 267 9.99 21.15 5.41
C ASN A 267 10.20 20.58 4.01
N VAL A 268 9.34 21.02 3.10
CA VAL A 268 9.42 20.72 1.67
C VAL A 268 9.43 22.04 0.90
N GLU A 269 10.47 22.26 0.12
CA GLU A 269 10.63 23.41 -0.76
C GLU A 269 10.36 23.01 -2.20
N PHE A 270 9.53 23.77 -2.89
CA PHE A 270 9.25 23.64 -4.32
C PHE A 270 9.91 24.77 -5.08
N LEU A 271 10.60 24.42 -6.17
CA LEU A 271 11.34 25.39 -6.99
C LEU A 271 11.01 25.17 -8.47
N GLN A 272 11.22 26.21 -9.26
CA GLN A 272 11.08 26.18 -10.71
C GLN A 272 12.36 26.58 -11.42
N SER A 273 12.53 26.14 -12.66
CA SER A 273 13.59 26.58 -13.56
C SER A 273 13.22 26.32 -15.02
N ASP A 274 13.76 27.11 -15.94
CA ASP A 274 13.68 26.87 -17.39
C ASP A 274 14.99 26.32 -17.99
N ASP A 275 16.08 26.35 -17.22
CA ASP A 275 17.44 26.00 -17.67
C ASP A 275 18.19 24.99 -16.79
N LYS A 276 17.61 24.53 -15.66
CA LYS A 276 18.20 23.65 -14.63
C LYS A 276 19.36 24.25 -13.84
N SER A 277 19.75 25.48 -14.13
CA SER A 277 20.88 26.16 -13.49
C SER A 277 20.43 27.25 -12.53
N ASN A 278 19.38 27.95 -12.90
CA ASN A 278 18.81 29.04 -12.12
C ASN A 278 17.45 28.58 -11.54
N TRP A 279 17.45 28.32 -10.24
CA TRP A 279 16.26 27.86 -9.51
C TRP A 279 15.63 28.99 -8.72
N THR A 280 14.32 29.16 -8.83
CA THR A 280 13.52 30.12 -8.07
C THR A 280 12.54 29.38 -7.19
N THR A 281 12.53 29.68 -5.88
CA THR A 281 11.59 29.09 -4.93
C THR A 281 10.17 29.56 -5.23
N LEU A 282 9.25 28.60 -5.37
CA LEU A 282 7.81 28.81 -5.49
C LEU A 282 7.14 28.88 -4.12
N GLY A 283 7.58 28.06 -3.20
CA GLY A 283 7.07 28.02 -1.84
C GLY A 283 7.74 26.96 -0.98
N THR A 284 7.56 27.09 0.34
CA THR A 284 8.07 26.17 1.34
C THR A 284 6.93 25.78 2.29
N VAL A 285 6.75 24.48 2.53
CA VAL A 285 5.78 23.95 3.48
C VAL A 285 6.53 23.43 4.70
N GLU A 286 6.31 24.07 5.84
CA GLU A 286 6.88 23.64 7.11
C GLU A 286 6.09 22.48 7.71
N ASN A 287 6.77 21.52 8.28
CA ASN A 287 6.13 20.45 9.03
C ASN A 287 5.84 20.92 10.47
N ASN A 288 4.60 21.31 10.71
CA ASN A 288 4.13 21.74 12.02
C ASN A 288 3.56 20.60 12.88
N LEU A 289 3.59 19.37 12.41
CA LEU A 289 3.07 18.23 13.16
C LEU A 289 3.96 17.92 14.37
N LYS A 290 3.32 17.79 15.53
CA LYS A 290 4.03 17.31 16.71
C LYS A 290 4.26 15.82 16.57
N LEU A 291 5.55 15.43 16.58
CA LEU A 291 5.93 14.03 16.63
C LEU A 291 5.36 13.38 17.89
N ASN A 292 4.65 12.27 17.71
CA ASN A 292 4.23 11.42 18.82
C ASN A 292 5.25 10.29 19.03
N PRO A 293 6.10 10.36 20.08
CA PRO A 293 7.15 9.37 20.32
C PRO A 293 6.63 7.94 20.55
N ARG A 294 5.35 7.80 20.86
CA ARG A 294 4.70 6.51 21.11
C ARG A 294 3.84 6.04 19.96
N SER A 295 3.82 6.78 18.86
CA SER A 295 3.03 6.37 17.68
C SER A 295 3.58 5.06 17.12
N LYS A 296 2.67 4.11 16.94
CA LYS A 296 2.90 2.86 16.23
C LYS A 296 2.19 2.84 14.88
N VAL A 297 1.56 3.95 14.54
CA VAL A 297 0.79 4.11 13.30
C VAL A 297 1.75 4.54 12.21
N ASN A 298 1.63 3.91 11.05
CA ASN A 298 2.25 4.36 9.82
C ASN A 298 1.34 5.42 9.21
N ASP A 299 1.86 6.63 9.08
CA ASP A 299 1.09 7.80 8.66
C ASP A 299 1.61 8.34 7.32
N ILE A 300 0.70 8.84 6.48
CA ILE A 300 1.03 9.41 5.17
C ILE A 300 0.52 10.85 5.16
N GLN A 301 1.38 11.78 4.78
CA GLN A 301 1.04 13.19 4.68
C GLN A 301 1.44 13.76 3.32
N THR A 302 0.53 14.58 2.77
CA THR A 302 0.77 15.38 1.58
C THR A 302 1.28 16.77 1.99
N PHE A 303 2.38 17.20 1.38
CA PHE A 303 2.88 18.56 1.45
C PHE A 303 2.54 19.27 0.14
N SER A 304 1.84 20.38 0.18
CA SER A 304 1.33 21.05 -1.03
C SER A 304 1.42 22.56 -0.96
N ILE A 305 1.58 23.17 -2.13
CA ILE A 305 1.43 24.61 -2.35
C ILE A 305 0.52 24.86 -3.55
N ASP A 306 -0.23 25.94 -3.50
CA ASP A 306 -0.89 26.53 -4.66
C ASP A 306 -0.02 27.65 -5.21
N VAL A 307 0.01 27.78 -6.52
CA VAL A 307 0.76 28.83 -7.24
C VAL A 307 -0.14 29.48 -8.29
N GLU A 308 0.16 30.71 -8.68
CA GLU A 308 -0.65 31.44 -9.64
C GLU A 308 0.22 31.94 -10.81
N ASN A 309 -0.25 31.71 -12.04
CA ASN A 309 0.36 32.21 -13.26
C ASN A 309 1.84 31.81 -13.46
N ILE A 310 2.22 30.62 -12.95
CA ILE A 310 3.57 30.10 -13.09
C ILE A 310 3.67 29.28 -14.38
N LYS A 311 4.67 29.60 -15.21
CA LYS A 311 5.02 28.83 -16.40
C LYS A 311 6.46 28.41 -16.30
N THR A 312 6.72 27.12 -16.34
CA THR A 312 8.05 26.55 -16.16
C THR A 312 8.20 25.22 -16.88
N ARG A 313 9.43 24.85 -17.20
CA ARG A 313 9.76 23.54 -17.75
C ARG A 313 10.21 22.55 -16.68
N TYR A 314 10.92 23.00 -15.67
CA TYR A 314 11.46 22.13 -14.63
C TYR A 314 10.89 22.48 -13.27
N VAL A 315 10.45 21.47 -12.56
CA VAL A 315 10.01 21.59 -11.16
C VAL A 315 10.92 20.75 -10.29
N LYS A 316 11.45 21.34 -9.24
CA LYS A 316 12.34 20.70 -8.27
C LYS A 316 11.66 20.67 -6.90
N VAL A 317 11.85 19.54 -6.20
CA VAL A 317 11.43 19.36 -4.80
C VAL A 317 12.65 19.08 -3.95
N VAL A 318 12.73 19.79 -2.83
CA VAL A 318 13.75 19.60 -1.81
C VAL A 318 13.08 19.32 -0.47
N ALA A 319 13.14 18.06 0.01
CA ALA A 319 12.62 17.69 1.32
C ALA A 319 13.76 17.54 2.33
N LYS A 320 13.71 18.35 3.40
CA LYS A 320 14.77 18.42 4.40
C LYS A 320 14.61 17.31 5.44
N ASN A 321 15.56 16.37 5.46
CA ASN A 321 15.61 15.29 6.44
C ASN A 321 15.95 15.84 7.85
N LEU A 322 15.50 15.15 8.90
CA LEU A 322 15.99 15.38 10.26
C LEU A 322 17.48 15.07 10.38
N SER A 323 17.99 14.25 9.49
CA SER A 323 19.36 13.68 9.40
C SER A 323 19.65 12.61 10.44
N LYS A 324 19.17 12.76 11.67
CA LYS A 324 19.30 11.80 12.76
C LYS A 324 17.98 11.63 13.50
N ALA A 325 17.78 10.44 14.03
CA ALA A 325 16.66 10.16 14.92
C ALA A 325 16.75 11.04 16.19
N PRO A 326 15.60 11.59 16.65
CA PRO A 326 15.55 12.40 17.86
C PRO A 326 16.03 11.65 19.11
N ILE A 327 16.52 12.40 20.12
CA ILE A 327 17.08 11.85 21.36
C ILE A 327 16.12 10.95 22.16
N TRP A 328 14.82 11.18 22.02
CA TRP A 328 13.80 10.36 22.68
C TRP A 328 13.53 9.02 21.97
N HIS A 329 14.03 8.83 20.74
CA HIS A 329 13.82 7.62 19.97
C HIS A 329 14.79 6.51 20.40
N HIS A 330 14.36 5.24 20.39
CA HIS A 330 15.22 4.11 20.75
C HIS A 330 16.47 3.96 19.83
N GLY A 331 16.38 4.46 18.59
CA GLY A 331 17.48 4.58 17.63
C GLY A 331 18.10 5.98 17.62
N ALA A 332 18.12 6.70 18.77
CA ALA A 332 18.69 8.04 18.83
C ALA A 332 20.08 8.10 18.18
N ASP A 333 20.35 9.21 17.49
CA ASP A 333 21.58 9.47 16.74
C ASP A 333 21.80 8.60 15.48
N LEU A 334 21.02 7.54 15.24
CA LEU A 334 21.07 6.82 13.97
C LEU A 334 20.53 7.70 12.83
N PRO A 335 21.00 7.49 11.58
CA PRO A 335 20.46 8.23 10.44
C PRO A 335 18.94 8.06 10.31
N SER A 336 18.24 9.18 10.18
CA SER A 336 16.79 9.16 9.95
C SER A 336 16.47 9.00 8.47
N TRP A 337 15.30 8.45 8.18
CA TRP A 337 14.81 8.22 6.83
C TRP A 337 13.71 9.21 6.46
N ILE A 338 13.70 9.61 5.18
CA ILE A 338 12.56 10.17 4.48
C ILE A 338 12.11 9.15 3.42
N PHE A 339 10.81 8.90 3.33
CA PHE A 339 10.23 8.12 2.25
C PHE A 339 9.22 8.98 1.50
N ALA A 340 9.44 9.15 0.19
CA ALA A 340 8.64 9.97 -0.70
C ALA A 340 8.02 9.12 -1.82
N ASP A 341 6.81 9.48 -2.23
CA ASP A 341 6.16 8.99 -3.44
C ASP A 341 5.47 10.13 -4.19
N GLU A 342 5.01 9.86 -5.35
CA GLU A 342 4.20 10.58 -6.32
C GLU A 342 4.18 12.12 -6.16
N LEU A 343 4.96 12.78 -7.00
CA LEU A 343 4.92 14.22 -7.21
C LEU A 343 3.75 14.55 -8.15
N ILE A 344 2.79 15.31 -7.64
CA ILE A 344 1.62 15.78 -8.38
C ILE A 344 1.84 17.24 -8.76
N ILE A 345 1.69 17.56 -10.05
CA ILE A 345 1.73 18.91 -10.60
C ILE A 345 0.45 19.12 -11.42
N GLU A 346 -0.34 20.15 -11.08
CA GLU A 346 -1.59 20.51 -11.76
C GLU A 346 -1.51 21.89 -12.38
#